data_7565601720ca2dcd4b326ed548ee9a5f
#
_entry.id   7565601720ca2dcd4b326ed548ee9a5f
#
_cell.length_a   1.000
_cell.length_b   1.000
_cell.length_c   1.000
_cell.angle_alpha   90.00
_cell.angle_beta   90.00
_cell.angle_gamma   90.00
#
_symmetry.space_group_name_H-M   'P 1'
#
loop_
_entity.id
_entity.type
_entity.pdbx_description
1 polymer ?
#
loop_
_entity_poly.entity_id
_entity_poly.type
_entity_poly.pdbx_seq_one_letter_code
_entity_poly.pdbx_strand_id
1 'polypeptide(L)'
;QALDMAAAEGVEVVGINDFYSLDGYREWNDECAARHLYPMFNIEFISLNSEDQAAGLRVNDPNNPGRTYLSGKGLAYPVILSGKEAQMLADVRAESNAQVERMCAKLNAHLDEVKAGFNVDFKYIVKELTKGSVRERHLAKALRMAVDAKADKIQDRLALYERIFGGQPLKSAPDNEAAVENEIRSKLLKAGGVAFVPEDPKAFLPMETVCQIIKAAGG
;
A
#
# COMPACT_ATOMS: atom_id res chain seq x y z
N GLN A 1 -10.13 -15.06 6.10
CA GLN A 1 -9.30 -15.98 5.31
C GLN A 1 -7.88 -16.16 5.90
N ALA A 2 -7.04 -15.08 6.07
CA ALA A 2 -5.69 -15.23 6.62
C ALA A 2 -5.70 -15.83 8.03
N LEU A 3 -6.61 -15.36 8.90
CA LEU A 3 -6.75 -15.90 10.25
C LEU A 3 -7.31 -17.34 10.27
N ASP A 4 -8.17 -17.70 9.32
CA ASP A 4 -8.67 -19.08 9.22
C ASP A 4 -7.54 -20.04 8.82
N MET A 5 -6.64 -19.60 7.94
CA MET A 5 -5.44 -20.37 7.57
C MET A 5 -4.49 -20.50 8.75
N ALA A 6 -4.23 -19.42 9.48
CA ALA A 6 -3.38 -19.43 10.67
C ALA A 6 -3.90 -20.40 11.74
N ALA A 7 -5.19 -20.35 12.04
CA ALA A 7 -5.83 -21.25 12.97
C ALA A 7 -5.76 -22.72 12.53
N ALA A 8 -5.96 -22.99 11.23
CA ALA A 8 -5.88 -24.34 10.67
C ALA A 8 -4.46 -24.94 10.74
N GLU A 9 -3.43 -24.10 10.72
CA GLU A 9 -2.02 -24.52 10.86
C GLU A 9 -1.52 -24.52 12.31
N GLY A 10 -2.41 -24.28 13.29
CA GLY A 10 -2.05 -24.30 14.71
C GLY A 10 -1.26 -23.07 15.17
N VAL A 11 -1.31 -21.97 14.43
CA VAL A 11 -0.73 -20.70 14.84
C VAL A 11 -1.61 -20.09 15.93
N GLU A 12 -1.02 -19.72 17.07
CA GLU A 12 -1.75 -19.16 18.22
C GLU A 12 -1.63 -17.63 18.32
N VAL A 13 -0.56 -17.05 17.77
CA VAL A 13 -0.25 -15.63 17.87
C VAL A 13 -0.12 -15.03 16.47
N VAL A 14 -0.88 -14.00 16.21
CA VAL A 14 -0.91 -13.34 14.88
C VAL A 14 -0.81 -11.83 15.02
N GLY A 15 -0.11 -11.18 14.09
CA GLY A 15 0.11 -9.73 14.13
C GLY A 15 -0.41 -9.01 12.90
N ILE A 16 -1.08 -7.86 13.11
CA ILE A 16 -1.35 -6.89 12.05
C ILE A 16 -0.16 -5.92 11.94
N ASN A 17 0.20 -5.51 10.73
CA ASN A 17 1.30 -4.56 10.50
C ASN A 17 1.02 -3.74 9.23
N ASP A 18 0.38 -2.59 9.41
CA ASP A 18 0.00 -1.70 8.31
C ASP A 18 0.84 -0.43 8.29
N PHE A 19 1.07 0.12 7.08
CA PHE A 19 1.76 1.40 6.91
C PHE A 19 0.90 2.57 7.39
N TYR A 20 1.45 3.34 8.34
CA TYR A 20 0.92 4.61 8.84
C TYR A 20 -0.53 4.54 9.32
N SER A 21 -1.04 3.37 9.69
CA SER A 21 -2.44 3.18 10.05
C SER A 21 -2.62 2.24 11.23
N LEU A 22 -3.59 2.60 12.08
CA LEU A 22 -4.08 1.84 13.22
C LEU A 22 -5.55 1.39 12.99
N ASP A 23 -6.10 1.73 11.83
CA ASP A 23 -7.55 1.64 11.56
C ASP A 23 -8.08 0.20 11.54
N GLY A 24 -7.21 -0.77 11.24
CA GLY A 24 -7.55 -2.20 11.24
C GLY A 24 -7.58 -2.87 12.62
N TYR A 25 -7.12 -2.20 13.68
CA TYR A 25 -6.86 -2.85 14.97
C TYR A 25 -8.11 -3.42 15.65
N ARG A 26 -9.22 -2.70 15.62
CA ARG A 26 -10.47 -3.17 16.22
C ARG A 26 -10.98 -4.43 15.52
N GLU A 27 -11.04 -4.39 14.17
CA GLU A 27 -11.46 -5.54 13.38
C GLU A 27 -10.51 -6.73 13.60
N TRP A 28 -9.19 -6.48 13.65
CA TRP A 28 -8.18 -7.50 13.93
C TRP A 28 -8.38 -8.15 15.29
N ASN A 29 -8.60 -7.35 16.34
CA ASN A 29 -8.87 -7.84 17.69
C ASN A 29 -10.10 -8.74 17.73
N ASP A 30 -11.21 -8.27 17.16
CA ASP A 30 -12.48 -8.95 17.20
C ASP A 30 -12.42 -10.28 16.41
N GLU A 31 -11.79 -10.27 15.24
CA GLU A 31 -11.60 -11.43 14.39
C GLU A 31 -10.63 -12.48 14.99
N CYS A 32 -9.58 -12.03 15.69
CA CYS A 32 -8.69 -12.93 16.44
C CYS A 32 -9.42 -13.57 17.62
N ALA A 33 -10.17 -12.79 18.39
CA ALA A 33 -10.94 -13.29 19.52
C ALA A 33 -11.95 -14.36 19.08
N ALA A 34 -12.65 -14.16 17.96
CA ALA A 34 -13.59 -15.12 17.39
C ALA A 34 -12.95 -16.47 17.01
N ARG A 35 -11.62 -16.51 16.83
CA ARG A 35 -10.84 -17.72 16.45
C ARG A 35 -9.92 -18.21 17.54
N HIS A 36 -10.00 -17.65 18.74
CA HIS A 36 -9.11 -17.97 19.87
C HIS A 36 -7.62 -17.74 19.56
N LEU A 37 -7.31 -16.76 18.69
CA LEU A 37 -5.96 -16.34 18.38
C LEU A 37 -5.56 -15.14 19.25
N TYR A 38 -4.28 -15.07 19.63
CA TYR A 38 -3.75 -13.91 20.36
C TYR A 38 -3.35 -12.81 19.39
N PRO A 39 -3.97 -11.60 19.46
CA PRO A 39 -3.66 -10.52 18.55
C PRO A 39 -2.41 -9.75 18.98
N MET A 40 -1.51 -9.47 18.05
CA MET A 40 -0.45 -8.49 18.22
C MET A 40 -0.70 -7.29 17.32
N PHE A 41 -0.44 -6.09 17.85
CA PHE A 41 -0.66 -4.84 17.15
C PHE A 41 0.67 -4.22 16.77
N ASN A 42 0.89 -4.00 15.49
CA ASN A 42 2.14 -3.46 14.96
C ASN A 42 1.85 -2.44 13.88
N ILE A 43 2.73 -1.44 13.75
CA ILE A 43 2.66 -0.40 12.72
C ILE A 43 3.96 -0.34 11.94
N GLU A 44 3.89 -0.08 10.64
CA GLU A 44 5.06 0.04 9.78
C GLU A 44 5.25 1.48 9.29
N PHE A 45 6.51 1.89 9.25
CA PHE A 45 6.95 3.18 8.74
C PHE A 45 8.07 3.01 7.72
N ILE A 46 8.17 3.97 6.80
CA ILE A 46 9.42 4.29 6.14
C ILE A 46 9.91 5.57 6.78
N SER A 47 11.07 5.54 7.43
CA SER A 47 11.73 6.71 7.98
C SER A 47 12.83 7.20 7.05
N LEU A 48 13.20 8.46 7.16
CA LEU A 48 14.31 9.06 6.45
C LEU A 48 15.33 9.60 7.45
N ASN A 49 16.56 9.11 7.36
CA ASN A 49 17.71 9.69 8.02
C ASN A 49 18.48 10.53 6.99
N SER A 50 18.48 11.84 7.17
CA SER A 50 19.11 12.77 6.23
C SER A 50 20.64 12.67 6.24
N GLU A 51 21.27 12.30 7.35
CA GLU A 51 22.72 12.10 7.44
C GLU A 51 23.15 10.86 6.63
N ASP A 52 22.46 9.75 6.82
CA ASP A 52 22.69 8.53 6.04
C ASP A 52 22.41 8.76 4.55
N GLN A 53 21.37 9.54 4.23
CA GLN A 53 21.05 9.92 2.85
C GLN A 53 22.21 10.71 2.22
N ALA A 54 22.72 11.71 2.91
CA ALA A 54 23.86 12.52 2.44
C ALA A 54 25.15 11.69 2.30
N ALA A 55 25.34 10.71 3.17
CA ALA A 55 26.48 9.77 3.12
C ALA A 55 26.28 8.63 2.10
N GLY A 56 25.12 8.51 1.47
CA GLY A 56 24.81 7.42 0.53
C GLY A 56 24.63 6.06 1.20
N LEU A 57 24.41 6.02 2.52
CA LEU A 57 24.26 4.79 3.28
C LEU A 57 22.88 4.17 3.08
N ARG A 58 22.87 2.86 2.88
CA ARG A 58 21.63 2.06 2.71
C ARG A 58 21.53 1.06 3.87
N VAL A 59 20.38 1.04 4.54
CA VAL A 59 20.14 0.12 5.66
C VAL A 59 19.35 -1.09 5.17
N ASN A 60 18.05 -0.92 4.95
CA ASN A 60 17.17 -2.00 4.48
C ASN A 60 16.30 -1.60 3.28
N ASP A 61 16.58 -0.44 2.67
CA ASP A 61 16.08 -0.06 1.34
C ASP A 61 17.28 -0.03 0.37
N PRO A 62 17.41 -1.04 -0.51
CA PRO A 62 18.57 -1.17 -1.39
C PRO A 62 18.68 -0.08 -2.46
N ASN A 63 17.58 0.61 -2.74
CA ASN A 63 17.51 1.59 -3.81
C ASN A 63 17.59 3.04 -3.33
N ASN A 64 17.30 3.30 -2.04
CA ASN A 64 17.16 4.65 -1.52
C ASN A 64 18.04 4.85 -0.26
N PRO A 65 19.19 5.55 -0.38
CA PRO A 65 20.03 5.89 0.77
C PRO A 65 19.23 6.67 1.83
N GLY A 66 19.52 6.43 3.09
CA GLY A 66 18.89 7.07 4.24
C GLY A 66 17.48 6.59 4.56
N ARG A 67 16.82 5.83 3.66
CA ARG A 67 15.50 5.24 3.95
C ARG A 67 15.65 3.97 4.77
N THR A 68 14.80 3.86 5.79
CA THR A 68 14.75 2.69 6.66
C THR A 68 13.31 2.28 6.89
N TYR A 69 12.98 1.03 6.58
CA TYR A 69 11.72 0.40 6.99
C TYR A 69 11.81 0.07 8.46
N LEU A 70 10.87 0.57 9.24
CA LEU A 70 10.82 0.43 10.68
C LEU A 70 9.44 -0.03 11.11
N SER A 71 9.37 -1.09 11.92
CA SER A 71 8.12 -1.58 12.50
C SER A 71 8.11 -1.36 14.00
N GLY A 72 7.08 -0.66 14.49
CA GLY A 72 6.70 -0.69 15.90
C GLY A 72 5.99 -2.00 16.19
N LYS A 73 6.43 -2.73 17.20
CA LYS A 73 5.89 -4.03 17.59
C LYS A 73 5.27 -3.98 18.98
N GLY A 74 4.20 -4.78 19.15
CA GLY A 74 3.58 -4.96 20.47
C GLY A 74 2.91 -3.70 21.01
N LEU A 75 2.33 -2.86 20.14
CA LEU A 75 1.63 -1.65 20.56
C LEU A 75 0.47 -2.01 21.50
N ALA A 76 0.15 -1.08 22.41
CA ALA A 76 -1.00 -1.24 23.29
C ALA A 76 -2.31 -1.34 22.49
N TYR A 77 -3.31 -2.00 23.07
CA TYR A 77 -4.67 -1.98 22.53
C TYR A 77 -5.68 -1.72 23.65
N PRO A 78 -6.59 -0.74 23.48
CA PRO A 78 -6.65 0.22 22.36
C PRO A 78 -5.46 1.21 22.35
N VAL A 79 -4.96 1.56 21.15
CA VAL A 79 -3.94 2.62 21.02
C VAL A 79 -4.58 3.97 21.22
N ILE A 80 -3.99 4.78 22.12
CA ILE A 80 -4.37 6.18 22.35
C ILE A 80 -3.15 7.05 22.08
N LEU A 81 -3.11 7.68 20.90
CA LEU A 81 -2.09 8.67 20.60
C LEU A 81 -2.52 10.06 21.09
N SER A 82 -1.56 10.85 21.56
CA SER A 82 -1.78 12.27 21.87
C SER A 82 -2.02 13.10 20.60
N GLY A 83 -2.50 14.34 20.75
CA GLY A 83 -2.81 15.21 19.63
C GLY A 83 -1.65 15.40 18.65
N LYS A 84 -0.41 15.48 19.14
CA LYS A 84 0.79 15.70 18.30
C LYS A 84 1.15 14.45 17.48
N GLU A 85 1.25 13.31 18.13
CA GLU A 85 1.62 12.05 17.46
C GLU A 85 0.51 11.58 16.51
N ALA A 86 -0.76 11.76 16.88
CA ALA A 86 -1.88 11.49 16.01
C ALA A 86 -1.85 12.37 14.75
N GLN A 87 -1.53 13.66 14.89
CA GLN A 87 -1.42 14.58 13.77
C GLN A 87 -0.25 14.20 12.84
N MET A 88 0.92 13.89 13.39
CA MET A 88 2.08 13.46 12.60
C MET A 88 1.77 12.20 11.77
N LEU A 89 1.07 11.22 12.37
CA LEU A 89 0.65 10.01 11.67
C LEU A 89 -0.35 10.34 10.55
N ALA A 90 -1.30 11.23 10.82
CA ALA A 90 -2.27 11.68 9.83
C ALA A 90 -1.61 12.42 8.66
N ASP A 91 -0.63 13.30 8.93
CA ASP A 91 0.07 14.08 7.91
C ASP A 91 0.87 13.18 6.96
N VAL A 92 1.62 12.21 7.50
CA VAL A 92 2.37 11.23 6.68
C VAL A 92 1.43 10.39 5.82
N ARG A 93 0.31 9.95 6.40
CA ARG A 93 -0.71 9.21 5.66
C ARG A 93 -1.33 10.05 4.54
N ALA A 94 -1.63 11.31 4.83
CA ALA A 94 -2.17 12.23 3.83
C ALA A 94 -1.20 12.44 2.66
N GLU A 95 0.09 12.66 2.93
CA GLU A 95 1.10 12.82 1.87
C GLU A 95 1.29 11.54 1.06
N SER A 96 1.31 10.37 1.72
CA SER A 96 1.36 9.07 1.05
C SER A 96 0.14 8.86 0.12
N ASN A 97 -1.07 9.22 0.59
CA ASN A 97 -2.27 9.16 -0.23
C ASN A 97 -2.23 10.13 -1.40
N ALA A 98 -1.77 11.37 -1.18
CA ALA A 98 -1.62 12.38 -2.24
C ALA A 98 -0.66 11.93 -3.34
N GLN A 99 0.41 11.20 -3.01
CA GLN A 99 1.29 10.60 -4.00
C GLN A 99 0.51 9.62 -4.91
N VAL A 100 -0.28 8.70 -4.32
CA VAL A 100 -1.05 7.72 -5.10
C VAL A 100 -2.16 8.41 -5.91
N GLU A 101 -2.73 9.50 -5.42
CA GLU A 101 -3.67 10.33 -6.19
C GLU A 101 -3.01 10.93 -7.44
N ARG A 102 -1.79 11.45 -7.31
CA ARG A 102 -0.98 11.91 -8.45
C ARG A 102 -0.66 10.76 -9.43
N MET A 103 -0.37 9.56 -8.93
CA MET A 103 -0.20 8.36 -9.75
C MET A 103 -1.49 8.00 -10.50
N CYS A 104 -2.64 8.06 -9.83
CA CYS A 104 -3.95 7.82 -10.44
C CYS A 104 -4.23 8.81 -11.58
N ALA A 105 -3.94 10.09 -11.39
CA ALA A 105 -4.09 11.10 -12.43
C ALA A 105 -3.21 10.82 -13.65
N LYS A 106 -1.93 10.44 -13.44
CA LYS A 106 -1.04 10.04 -14.55
C LYS A 106 -1.52 8.76 -15.26
N LEU A 107 -2.00 7.79 -14.48
CA LEU A 107 -2.56 6.56 -15.06
C LEU A 107 -3.76 6.88 -15.95
N ASN A 108 -4.68 7.73 -15.49
CA ASN A 108 -5.85 8.12 -16.26
C ASN A 108 -5.47 8.87 -17.55
N ALA A 109 -4.50 9.79 -17.50
CA ALA A 109 -3.99 10.44 -18.68
C ALA A 109 -3.43 9.43 -19.71
N HIS A 110 -2.70 8.41 -19.24
CA HIS A 110 -2.21 7.32 -20.10
C HIS A 110 -3.37 6.48 -20.65
N LEU A 111 -4.37 6.14 -19.84
CA LEU A 111 -5.55 5.39 -20.30
C LEU A 111 -6.32 6.14 -21.41
N ASP A 112 -6.41 7.48 -21.29
CA ASP A 112 -7.02 8.34 -22.33
C ASP A 112 -6.17 8.35 -23.61
N GLU A 113 -4.83 8.47 -23.51
CA GLU A 113 -3.90 8.44 -24.62
C GLU A 113 -4.02 7.12 -25.43
N VAL A 114 -4.03 6.00 -24.74
CA VAL A 114 -4.15 4.67 -25.37
C VAL A 114 -5.60 4.30 -25.71
N LYS A 115 -6.55 5.20 -25.48
CA LYS A 115 -7.99 5.00 -25.75
C LYS A 115 -8.55 3.74 -25.10
N ALA A 116 -8.27 3.56 -23.81
CA ALA A 116 -8.77 2.42 -23.03
C ALA A 116 -10.30 2.45 -22.89
N GLY A 117 -10.91 3.65 -22.91
CA GLY A 117 -12.35 3.85 -22.86
C GLY A 117 -12.93 3.74 -21.44
N PHE A 118 -12.10 3.91 -20.43
CA PHE A 118 -12.47 4.05 -19.02
C PHE A 118 -11.37 4.76 -18.25
N ASN A 119 -11.69 5.23 -17.04
CA ASN A 119 -10.77 5.82 -16.07
C ASN A 119 -10.94 5.15 -14.71
N VAL A 120 -9.92 5.29 -13.85
CA VAL A 120 -9.93 4.80 -12.47
C VAL A 120 -10.32 5.94 -11.53
N ASP A 121 -11.30 5.70 -10.67
CA ASP A 121 -11.76 6.70 -9.69
C ASP A 121 -10.99 6.57 -8.36
N PHE A 122 -10.18 7.57 -8.04
CA PHE A 122 -9.41 7.61 -6.80
C PHE A 122 -10.32 7.64 -5.55
N LYS A 123 -11.47 8.33 -5.60
CA LYS A 123 -12.41 8.38 -4.47
C LYS A 123 -13.03 7.01 -4.20
N TYR A 124 -13.34 6.26 -5.26
CA TYR A 124 -13.77 4.87 -5.14
C TYR A 124 -12.70 4.00 -4.46
N ILE A 125 -11.42 4.15 -4.86
CA ILE A 125 -10.31 3.40 -4.25
C ILE A 125 -10.25 3.68 -2.74
N VAL A 126 -10.26 4.96 -2.34
CA VAL A 126 -10.21 5.36 -0.93
C VAL A 126 -11.35 4.73 -0.14
N LYS A 127 -12.58 4.84 -0.67
CA LYS A 127 -13.80 4.44 0.04
C LYS A 127 -14.02 2.93 0.08
N GLU A 128 -13.81 2.25 -1.05
CA GLU A 128 -14.26 0.87 -1.23
C GLU A 128 -13.12 -0.17 -1.17
N LEU A 129 -11.88 0.24 -1.47
CA LEU A 129 -10.75 -0.68 -1.54
C LEU A 129 -9.76 -0.54 -0.39
N THR A 130 -9.93 0.45 0.48
CA THR A 130 -9.00 0.72 1.59
C THR A 130 -9.74 1.08 2.88
N LYS A 131 -8.99 1.10 3.99
CA LYS A 131 -9.41 1.68 5.28
C LYS A 131 -8.84 3.10 5.44
N GLY A 132 -8.69 3.87 4.35
CA GLY A 132 -8.17 5.25 4.37
C GLY A 132 -6.68 5.41 4.08
N SER A 133 -5.89 4.32 4.02
CA SER A 133 -4.49 4.34 3.59
C SER A 133 -4.36 3.72 2.20
N VAL A 134 -4.06 4.54 1.20
CA VAL A 134 -3.96 4.11 -0.20
C VAL A 134 -2.50 3.81 -0.56
N ARG A 135 -2.30 2.70 -1.26
CA ARG A 135 -0.99 2.32 -1.82
C ARG A 135 -1.15 1.97 -3.30
N GLU A 136 -0.05 1.95 -4.04
CA GLU A 136 -0.05 1.64 -5.48
C GLU A 136 -0.72 0.29 -5.81
N ARG A 137 -0.72 -0.68 -4.88
CA ARG A 137 -1.43 -1.96 -5.05
C ARG A 137 -2.95 -1.79 -5.19
N HIS A 138 -3.53 -0.81 -4.49
CA HIS A 138 -4.96 -0.54 -4.59
C HIS A 138 -5.30 0.10 -5.94
N LEU A 139 -4.39 0.91 -6.49
CA LEU A 139 -4.52 1.46 -7.84
C LEU A 139 -4.42 0.35 -8.91
N ALA A 140 -3.48 -0.61 -8.74
CA ALA A 140 -3.38 -1.77 -9.62
C ALA A 140 -4.64 -2.64 -9.58
N LYS A 141 -5.18 -2.90 -8.39
CA LYS A 141 -6.45 -3.61 -8.20
C LYS A 141 -7.61 -2.89 -8.90
N ALA A 142 -7.72 -1.58 -8.70
CA ALA A 142 -8.77 -0.79 -9.35
C ALA A 142 -8.67 -0.82 -10.88
N LEU A 143 -7.45 -0.75 -11.43
CA LEU A 143 -7.22 -0.88 -12.87
C LEU A 143 -7.64 -2.28 -13.38
N ARG A 144 -7.24 -3.36 -12.69
CA ARG A 144 -7.68 -4.73 -13.06
C ARG A 144 -9.20 -4.83 -13.06
N MET A 145 -9.85 -4.37 -11.98
CA MET A 145 -11.32 -4.40 -11.90
C MET A 145 -11.99 -3.60 -13.03
N ALA A 146 -11.42 -2.46 -13.43
CA ALA A 146 -11.93 -1.66 -14.54
C ALA A 146 -11.76 -2.37 -15.89
N VAL A 147 -10.65 -3.07 -16.11
CA VAL A 147 -10.44 -3.92 -17.31
C VAL A 147 -11.44 -5.07 -17.31
N ASP A 148 -11.66 -5.75 -16.19
CA ASP A 148 -12.61 -6.86 -16.08
C ASP A 148 -14.06 -6.40 -16.34
N ALA A 149 -14.43 -5.22 -15.84
CA ALA A 149 -15.76 -4.64 -16.08
C ALA A 149 -15.93 -4.14 -17.53
N LYS A 150 -14.83 -3.78 -18.22
CA LYS A 150 -14.87 -3.27 -19.61
C LYS A 150 -14.96 -4.38 -20.64
N ALA A 151 -14.43 -5.56 -20.36
CA ALA A 151 -14.28 -6.65 -21.31
C ALA A 151 -14.68 -8.00 -20.68
N ASP A 152 -15.79 -8.58 -21.13
CA ASP A 152 -16.27 -9.87 -20.63
C ASP A 152 -15.40 -11.05 -21.12
N LYS A 153 -14.92 -10.96 -22.36
CA LYS A 153 -14.12 -12.03 -22.99
C LYS A 153 -12.64 -11.88 -22.64
N ILE A 154 -12.00 -13.00 -22.39
CA ILE A 154 -10.57 -13.05 -22.02
C ILE A 154 -9.68 -12.45 -23.12
N GLN A 155 -10.00 -12.69 -24.41
CA GLN A 155 -9.25 -12.13 -25.54
C GLN A 155 -9.29 -10.60 -25.56
N ASP A 156 -10.45 -10.02 -25.24
CA ASP A 156 -10.64 -8.58 -25.21
C ASP A 156 -9.88 -7.95 -24.02
N ARG A 157 -9.85 -8.64 -22.87
CA ARG A 157 -9.01 -8.24 -21.73
C ARG A 157 -7.52 -8.26 -22.07
N LEU A 158 -7.04 -9.33 -22.71
CA LEU A 158 -5.64 -9.45 -23.13
C LEU A 158 -5.25 -8.35 -24.11
N ALA A 159 -6.10 -8.07 -25.13
CA ALA A 159 -5.87 -6.99 -26.07
C ALA A 159 -5.87 -5.61 -25.38
N LEU A 160 -6.72 -5.42 -24.35
CA LEU A 160 -6.76 -4.19 -23.59
C LEU A 160 -5.51 -4.01 -22.72
N TYR A 161 -5.04 -5.07 -22.04
CA TYR A 161 -3.77 -5.03 -21.31
C TYR A 161 -2.58 -4.75 -22.23
N GLU A 162 -2.50 -5.39 -23.40
CA GLU A 162 -1.44 -5.15 -24.36
C GLU A 162 -1.38 -3.68 -24.79
N ARG A 163 -2.53 -3.06 -25.04
CA ARG A 163 -2.64 -1.63 -25.34
C ARG A 163 -2.18 -0.77 -24.17
N ILE A 164 -2.65 -1.05 -22.95
CA ILE A 164 -2.29 -0.32 -21.72
C ILE A 164 -0.79 -0.46 -21.43
N PHE A 165 -0.19 -1.60 -21.74
CA PHE A 165 1.24 -1.86 -21.54
C PHE A 165 2.14 -1.41 -22.70
N GLY A 166 1.63 -0.56 -23.61
CA GLY A 166 2.41 -0.03 -24.72
C GLY A 166 2.83 -1.09 -25.74
N GLY A 167 1.96 -2.04 -26.06
CA GLY A 167 2.17 -3.13 -27.00
C GLY A 167 2.84 -4.38 -26.41
N GLN A 168 3.07 -4.39 -25.11
CA GLN A 168 3.60 -5.58 -24.42
C GLN A 168 2.44 -6.47 -23.93
N PRO A 169 2.45 -7.78 -24.21
CA PRO A 169 1.41 -8.67 -23.76
C PRO A 169 1.41 -8.81 -22.23
N LEU A 170 0.24 -9.14 -21.66
CA LEU A 170 0.14 -9.63 -20.29
C LEU A 170 0.86 -10.99 -20.20
N LYS A 171 1.79 -11.13 -19.25
CA LYS A 171 2.54 -12.37 -19.01
C LYS A 171 1.89 -13.26 -17.96
N SER A 172 1.18 -12.64 -17.02
CA SER A 172 0.47 -13.34 -15.95
C SER A 172 -0.76 -14.07 -16.48
N ALA A 173 -1.14 -15.18 -15.86
CA ALA A 173 -2.40 -15.84 -16.15
C ALA A 173 -3.56 -14.87 -15.81
N PRO A 174 -4.50 -14.62 -16.75
CA PRO A 174 -5.52 -13.59 -16.59
C PRO A 174 -6.51 -13.85 -15.46
N ASP A 175 -6.64 -15.08 -15.00
CA ASP A 175 -7.46 -15.53 -13.87
C ASP A 175 -6.72 -15.44 -12.52
N ASN A 176 -5.42 -15.21 -12.53
CA ASN A 176 -4.62 -14.97 -11.33
C ASN A 176 -4.57 -13.48 -11.02
N GLU A 177 -5.59 -12.99 -10.32
CA GLU A 177 -5.74 -11.57 -9.96
C GLU A 177 -4.48 -10.97 -9.34
N ALA A 178 -3.88 -11.65 -8.37
CA ALA A 178 -2.70 -11.15 -7.66
C ALA A 178 -1.47 -11.03 -8.59
N ALA A 179 -1.29 -11.97 -9.50
CA ALA A 179 -0.20 -11.92 -10.47
C ALA A 179 -0.40 -10.77 -11.48
N VAL A 180 -1.63 -10.59 -11.98
CA VAL A 180 -2.00 -9.49 -12.88
C VAL A 180 -1.77 -8.14 -12.18
N GLU A 181 -2.24 -7.97 -10.95
CA GLU A 181 -2.02 -6.74 -10.17
C GLU A 181 -0.54 -6.44 -9.95
N ASN A 182 0.28 -7.45 -9.67
CA ASN A 182 1.73 -7.29 -9.55
C ASN A 182 2.39 -6.90 -10.88
N GLU A 183 1.92 -7.44 -12.01
CA GLU A 183 2.42 -7.06 -13.32
C GLU A 183 2.04 -5.62 -13.69
N ILE A 184 0.80 -5.19 -13.40
CA ILE A 184 0.36 -3.79 -13.53
C ILE A 184 1.28 -2.87 -12.71
N ARG A 185 1.55 -3.21 -11.45
CA ARG A 185 2.46 -2.42 -10.59
C ARG A 185 3.83 -2.29 -11.22
N SER A 186 4.40 -3.40 -11.67
CA SER A 186 5.75 -3.43 -12.22
C SER A 186 5.89 -2.64 -13.52
N LYS A 187 4.91 -2.70 -14.41
CA LYS A 187 4.96 -2.06 -15.72
C LYS A 187 4.55 -0.59 -15.70
N LEU A 188 3.58 -0.22 -14.85
CA LEU A 188 2.97 1.11 -14.92
C LEU A 188 3.25 2.00 -13.71
N LEU A 189 3.37 1.43 -12.50
CA LEU A 189 3.31 2.19 -11.25
C LEU A 189 4.65 2.29 -10.52
N LYS A 190 5.60 1.41 -10.80
CA LYS A 190 6.95 1.46 -10.24
C LYS A 190 7.89 2.32 -11.06
N ALA A 191 9.10 2.58 -10.56
CA ALA A 191 10.11 3.37 -11.24
C ALA A 191 10.30 2.91 -12.69
N GLY A 192 10.22 3.84 -13.64
CA GLY A 192 10.21 3.59 -15.07
C GLY A 192 8.81 3.39 -15.69
N GLY A 193 7.78 3.19 -14.89
CA GLY A 193 6.39 3.11 -15.38
C GLY A 193 5.78 4.48 -15.67
N VAL A 194 4.83 4.53 -16.60
CA VAL A 194 4.23 5.79 -17.08
C VAL A 194 3.47 6.55 -15.99
N ALA A 195 2.92 5.86 -15.01
CA ALA A 195 2.18 6.45 -13.89
C ALA A 195 3.02 6.56 -12.60
N PHE A 196 4.31 6.30 -12.68
CA PHE A 196 5.20 6.48 -11.53
C PHE A 196 5.26 7.94 -11.08
N VAL A 197 5.16 8.14 -9.77
CA VAL A 197 5.41 9.41 -9.08
C VAL A 197 6.38 9.12 -7.94
N PRO A 198 7.56 9.78 -7.90
CA PRO A 198 8.46 9.63 -6.77
C PRO A 198 7.78 10.12 -5.49
N GLU A 199 8.14 9.51 -4.37
CA GLU A 199 7.66 9.92 -3.07
C GLU A 199 8.28 11.27 -2.68
N ASP A 200 7.45 12.16 -2.12
CA ASP A 200 7.94 13.42 -1.54
C ASP A 200 8.68 13.10 -0.23
N PRO A 201 9.83 13.74 0.07
CA PRO A 201 10.50 13.61 1.36
C PRO A 201 9.60 13.85 2.58
N LYS A 202 8.54 14.64 2.44
CA LYS A 202 7.52 14.87 3.48
C LYS A 202 6.70 13.62 3.84
N ALA A 203 6.70 12.60 2.98
CA ALA A 203 6.08 11.31 3.26
C ALA A 203 6.90 10.44 4.25
N PHE A 204 8.06 10.93 4.69
CA PHE A 204 8.96 10.21 5.58
C PHE A 204 9.23 11.00 6.84
N LEU A 205 8.93 10.41 7.98
CA LEU A 205 9.31 10.97 9.28
C LEU A 205 10.79 10.66 9.59
N PRO A 206 11.48 11.54 10.33
CA PRO A 206 12.77 11.19 10.93
C PRO A 206 12.63 9.97 11.84
N MET A 207 13.66 9.13 11.90
CA MET A 207 13.64 7.88 12.70
C MET A 207 13.32 8.15 14.18
N GLU A 208 13.86 9.21 14.75
CA GLU A 208 13.59 9.60 16.15
C GLU A 208 12.10 9.89 16.36
N THR A 209 11.45 10.58 15.41
CA THR A 209 10.01 10.86 15.47
C THR A 209 9.19 9.58 15.37
N VAL A 210 9.58 8.65 14.50
CA VAL A 210 8.94 7.32 14.40
C VAL A 210 9.04 6.57 15.72
N CYS A 211 10.24 6.55 16.35
CA CYS A 211 10.44 5.95 17.67
C CYS A 211 9.58 6.60 18.76
N GLN A 212 9.40 7.93 18.72
CA GLN A 212 8.50 8.63 19.66
C GLN A 212 7.05 8.20 19.50
N ILE A 213 6.55 8.09 18.25
CA ILE A 213 5.19 7.63 17.97
C ILE A 213 5.00 6.19 18.47
N ILE A 214 5.94 5.28 18.18
CA ILE A 214 5.88 3.88 18.62
C ILE A 214 5.82 3.80 20.14
N LYS A 215 6.71 4.51 20.86
CA LYS A 215 6.70 4.56 22.32
C LYS A 215 5.42 5.15 22.89
N ALA A 216 4.88 6.21 22.29
CA ALA A 216 3.61 6.80 22.69
C ALA A 216 2.43 5.84 22.49
N ALA A 217 2.53 4.93 21.52
CA ALA A 217 1.57 3.86 21.26
C ALA A 217 1.77 2.61 22.12
N GLY A 218 2.74 2.63 23.04
CA GLY A 218 3.01 1.52 23.99
C GLY A 218 3.88 0.41 23.44
N GLY A 219 4.59 0.65 22.34
CA GLY A 219 5.51 -0.30 21.68
C GLY A 219 6.97 -0.14 22.09
#